data_c629536e08205eca2abdbdf35f007864
#
_entry.id   c629536e08205eca2abdbdf35f007864
#
_cell.length_a   1.000
_cell.length_b   1.000
_cell.length_c   1.000
_cell.angle_alpha   90.00
_cell.angle_beta   90.00
_cell.angle_gamma   90.00
#
_symmetry.space_group_name_H-M   'P 1'
#
loop_
_entity.id
_entity.type
_entity.pdbx_description
1 polymer ?
#
loop_
_entity_poly.entity_id
_entity_poly.type
_entity_poly.pdbx_seq_one_letter_code
_entity_poly.pdbx_strand_id
1 'polypeptide(L)'
;TYIYGSDFDIQNGTSKINVESEIRNESGKDVKAYIEISVKNIDGEEVTRFKSDECVVNSTSAKIPPLSITPTDAYIAEILPDGRKHYTAVNDESKLGETVTKSLNVTEVSAVSDTTKLNFWSISNPFLYRAEVRLFADGELCDSEVIETGFRKVGYDKDRCVLLNDVPVWLRGYAQRATN
;
A
#
# COMPACT_ATOMS: atom_id res chain seq x y z
N THR A 1 2.06 -1.53 -1.72
CA THR A 1 1.52 -2.87 -1.33
C THR A 1 1.52 -3.01 0.18
N TYR A 2 0.47 -3.57 0.74
CA TYR A 2 0.31 -3.83 2.17
C TYR A 2 0.04 -5.32 2.40
N ILE A 3 0.77 -5.95 3.35
CA ILE A 3 0.67 -7.38 3.66
C ILE A 3 0.45 -7.56 5.15
N TYR A 4 -0.58 -8.34 5.51
CA TYR A 4 -0.93 -8.59 6.90
C TYR A 4 -1.59 -9.95 7.10
N GLY A 5 -1.61 -10.43 8.36
CA GLY A 5 -2.30 -11.66 8.73
C GLY A 5 -3.71 -11.41 9.24
N SER A 6 -4.61 -12.37 9.00
CA SER A 6 -5.95 -12.42 9.61
C SER A 6 -6.29 -13.84 10.03
N ASP A 7 -7.41 -14.01 10.74
CA ASP A 7 -7.91 -15.32 11.21
C ASP A 7 -6.82 -16.12 11.96
N PHE A 8 -6.12 -15.45 12.88
CA PHE A 8 -5.03 -16.05 13.64
C PHE A 8 -5.52 -17.14 14.58
N ASP A 9 -5.00 -18.34 14.43
CA ASP A 9 -5.04 -19.41 15.41
C ASP A 9 -3.63 -19.58 16.00
N ILE A 10 -3.41 -18.95 17.15
CA ILE A 10 -2.10 -18.93 17.80
C ILE A 10 -1.70 -20.31 18.31
N GLN A 11 -2.65 -21.14 18.76
CA GLN A 11 -2.38 -22.46 19.30
C GLN A 11 -1.90 -23.42 18.21
N ASN A 12 -2.51 -23.35 17.03
CA ASN A 12 -2.15 -24.22 15.90
C ASN A 12 -1.09 -23.59 14.99
N GLY A 13 -0.75 -22.32 15.21
CA GLY A 13 0.24 -21.59 14.40
C GLY A 13 -0.26 -21.35 12.97
N THR A 14 -1.53 -21.01 12.80
CA THR A 14 -2.11 -20.79 11.47
C THR A 14 -2.77 -19.42 11.35
N SER A 15 -2.75 -18.88 10.13
CA SER A 15 -3.36 -17.59 9.78
C SER A 15 -3.64 -17.56 8.28
N LYS A 16 -4.52 -16.66 7.85
CA LYS A 16 -4.59 -16.23 6.45
C LYS A 16 -3.64 -15.07 6.22
N ILE A 17 -3.12 -14.95 5.02
CA ILE A 17 -2.29 -13.83 4.57
C ILE A 17 -3.12 -13.01 3.60
N ASN A 18 -3.23 -11.71 3.88
CA ASN A 18 -3.93 -10.75 3.05
C ASN A 18 -2.90 -9.83 2.40
N VAL A 19 -3.14 -9.51 1.14
CA VAL A 19 -2.35 -8.55 0.37
C VAL A 19 -3.29 -7.56 -0.28
N GLU A 20 -3.02 -6.28 -0.09
CA GLU A 20 -3.72 -5.17 -0.73
C GLU A 20 -2.70 -4.33 -1.48
N SER A 21 -3.00 -3.99 -2.72
CA SER A 21 -2.12 -3.18 -3.57
C SER A 21 -2.93 -2.22 -4.42
N GLU A 22 -2.32 -1.11 -4.74
CA GLU A 22 -2.85 -0.12 -5.67
C GLU A 22 -2.12 -0.23 -7.00
N ILE A 23 -2.88 -0.38 -8.09
CA ILE A 23 -2.35 -0.45 -9.44
C ILE A 23 -2.70 0.83 -10.19
N ARG A 24 -1.68 1.43 -10.80
CA ARG A 24 -1.83 2.56 -11.73
C ARG A 24 -1.48 2.10 -13.13
N ASN A 25 -2.36 2.39 -14.09
CA ASN A 25 -2.15 2.04 -15.47
C ASN A 25 -1.84 3.30 -16.30
N GLU A 26 -0.62 3.42 -16.79
CA GLU A 26 -0.15 4.53 -17.64
C GLU A 26 0.08 4.10 -19.10
N SER A 27 -0.39 2.91 -19.50
CA SER A 27 -0.16 2.34 -20.84
C SER A 27 -0.94 3.01 -21.97
N GLY A 28 -1.90 3.88 -21.64
CA GLY A 28 -2.77 4.53 -22.64
C GLY A 28 -3.96 3.69 -23.11
N LYS A 29 -4.12 2.46 -22.63
CA LYS A 29 -5.25 1.55 -22.88
C LYS A 29 -5.66 0.84 -21.59
N ASP A 30 -6.92 0.43 -21.50
CA ASP A 30 -7.37 -0.41 -20.40
C ASP A 30 -6.72 -1.78 -20.49
N VAL A 31 -6.34 -2.35 -19.34
CA VAL A 31 -5.71 -3.68 -19.25
C VAL A 31 -6.42 -4.55 -18.22
N LYS A 32 -6.36 -5.84 -18.40
CA LYS A 32 -6.77 -6.81 -17.38
C LYS A 32 -5.57 -7.16 -16.53
N ALA A 33 -5.69 -7.00 -15.23
CA ALA A 33 -4.57 -7.20 -14.33
C ALA A 33 -4.94 -8.04 -13.11
N TYR A 34 -3.95 -8.72 -12.56
CA TYR A 34 -4.03 -9.42 -11.29
C TYR A 34 -2.64 -9.43 -10.62
N ILE A 35 -2.61 -9.65 -9.32
CA ILE A 35 -1.37 -9.88 -8.58
C ILE A 35 -1.24 -11.34 -8.19
N GLU A 36 -0.03 -11.88 -8.27
CA GLU A 36 0.35 -13.20 -7.76
C GLU A 36 1.36 -13.02 -6.62
N ILE A 37 1.14 -13.72 -5.53
CA ILE A 37 1.92 -13.62 -4.32
C ILE A 37 2.57 -14.98 -4.03
N SER A 38 3.90 -14.98 -3.80
CA SER A 38 4.65 -16.12 -3.31
C SER A 38 5.30 -15.73 -1.98
N VAL A 39 4.97 -16.43 -0.91
CA VAL A 39 5.53 -16.20 0.43
C VAL A 39 6.52 -17.30 0.75
N LYS A 40 7.75 -16.91 1.06
CA LYS A 40 8.87 -17.82 1.41
C LYS A 40 9.34 -17.56 2.83
N ASN A 41 9.79 -18.62 3.48
CA ASN A 41 10.47 -18.53 4.76
C ASN A 41 11.94 -18.04 4.60
N ILE A 42 12.64 -17.92 5.71
CA ILE A 42 14.06 -17.49 5.73
C ILE A 42 15.00 -18.44 4.97
N ASP A 43 14.63 -19.71 4.86
CA ASP A 43 15.41 -20.74 4.15
C ASP A 43 15.13 -20.74 2.64
N GLY A 44 14.19 -19.87 2.19
CA GLY A 44 13.77 -19.75 0.80
C GLY A 44 12.71 -20.77 0.38
N GLU A 45 12.17 -21.56 1.29
CA GLU A 45 11.10 -22.50 1.01
C GLU A 45 9.77 -21.75 0.85
N GLU A 46 9.03 -22.06 -0.22
CA GLU A 46 7.72 -21.49 -0.44
C GLU A 46 6.71 -22.06 0.54
N VAL A 47 6.12 -21.19 1.35
CA VAL A 47 5.13 -21.53 2.38
C VAL A 47 3.72 -21.51 1.81
N THR A 48 3.44 -20.57 0.93
CA THR A 48 2.15 -20.47 0.23
C THR A 48 2.28 -19.63 -1.03
N ARG A 49 1.38 -19.87 -1.98
CA ARG A 49 1.21 -19.09 -3.21
C ARG A 49 -0.28 -18.89 -3.46
N PHE A 50 -0.65 -17.69 -3.80
CA PHE A 50 -2.05 -17.31 -4.10
C PHE A 50 -2.07 -16.09 -5.03
N LYS A 51 -3.25 -15.76 -5.53
CA LYS A 51 -3.44 -14.62 -6.44
C LYS A 51 -4.77 -13.92 -6.20
N SER A 52 -4.87 -12.68 -6.68
CA SER A 52 -6.14 -11.97 -6.74
C SER A 52 -7.02 -12.47 -7.88
N ASP A 53 -8.28 -12.05 -7.85
CA ASP A 53 -9.11 -12.08 -9.05
C ASP A 53 -8.54 -11.12 -10.10
N GLU A 54 -8.85 -11.39 -11.37
CA GLU A 54 -8.53 -10.49 -12.48
C GLU A 54 -9.49 -9.30 -12.47
N CYS A 55 -8.97 -8.10 -12.59
CA CYS A 55 -9.75 -6.87 -12.67
C CYS A 55 -9.36 -6.02 -13.89
N VAL A 56 -10.24 -5.13 -14.31
CA VAL A 56 -9.93 -4.16 -15.36
C VAL A 56 -9.34 -2.91 -14.70
N VAL A 57 -8.12 -2.57 -15.12
CA VAL A 57 -7.44 -1.34 -14.70
C VAL A 57 -7.52 -0.33 -15.83
N ASN A 58 -8.34 0.69 -15.63
CA ASN A 58 -8.55 1.72 -16.64
C ASN A 58 -7.28 2.55 -16.84
N SER A 59 -7.03 2.92 -18.09
CA SER A 59 -5.92 3.80 -18.40
C SER A 59 -6.12 5.18 -17.76
N THR A 60 -5.05 5.72 -17.19
CA THR A 60 -4.97 7.12 -16.88
C THR A 60 -4.74 7.88 -18.18
N SER A 61 -5.80 8.38 -18.79
CA SER A 61 -5.67 9.35 -19.89
C SER A 61 -5.23 10.70 -19.32
N ALA A 62 -3.99 10.79 -18.88
CA ALA A 62 -3.38 12.06 -18.58
C ALA A 62 -2.92 12.66 -19.91
N LYS A 63 -3.73 13.49 -20.54
CA LYS A 63 -3.17 14.56 -21.37
C LYS A 63 -2.42 15.46 -20.40
N ILE A 64 -1.12 15.23 -20.22
CA ILE A 64 -0.25 16.17 -19.55
C ILE A 64 -0.18 17.36 -20.50
N PRO A 65 -0.78 18.53 -20.20
CA PRO A 65 -0.52 19.70 -21.00
C PRO A 65 0.99 19.95 -20.94
N PRO A 66 1.62 20.38 -22.02
CA PRO A 66 3.00 20.81 -21.98
C PRO A 66 3.11 21.78 -20.81
N LEU A 67 4.12 21.64 -19.97
CA LEU A 67 4.38 22.39 -18.74
C LEU A 67 4.05 23.89 -18.87
N SER A 68 2.80 24.19 -19.02
CA SER A 68 2.25 25.50 -18.73
C SER A 68 2.11 25.50 -17.21
N ILE A 69 2.83 26.39 -16.58
CA ILE A 69 2.85 26.63 -15.15
C ILE A 69 1.49 27.22 -14.72
N THR A 70 0.43 26.57 -15.08
CA THR A 70 -0.89 26.87 -14.51
C THR A 70 -1.06 25.87 -13.37
N PRO A 71 -1.09 26.36 -12.12
CA PRO A 71 -1.38 25.47 -11.00
C PRO A 71 -2.73 24.82 -11.26
N THR A 72 -2.77 23.51 -11.29
CA THR A 72 -4.00 22.71 -11.33
C THR A 72 -4.86 22.87 -10.07
N ASP A 73 -4.35 23.61 -9.11
CA ASP A 73 -5.01 23.88 -7.84
C ASP A 73 -5.46 25.33 -7.88
N ALA A 74 -6.65 25.67 -7.82
CA ALA A 74 -7.33 26.95 -7.60
C ALA A 74 -6.46 28.18 -7.19
N TYR A 75 -5.20 28.22 -7.58
CA TYR A 75 -4.21 29.24 -7.25
C TYR A 75 -3.42 29.68 -8.47
N ILE A 76 -3.23 30.98 -8.62
CA ILE A 76 -2.29 31.57 -9.57
C ILE A 76 -0.98 31.85 -8.83
N ALA A 77 0.14 31.35 -9.36
CA ALA A 77 1.45 31.66 -8.82
C ALA A 77 2.02 32.91 -9.53
N GLU A 78 2.29 33.95 -8.76
CA GLU A 78 3.01 35.12 -9.22
C GLU A 78 4.45 35.07 -8.69
N ILE A 79 5.42 35.34 -9.56
CA ILE A 79 6.83 35.42 -9.15
C ILE A 79 7.10 36.87 -8.79
N LEU A 80 7.36 37.12 -7.51
CA LEU A 80 7.71 38.44 -7.00
C LEU A 80 9.11 38.86 -7.49
N PRO A 81 9.43 40.17 -7.51
CA PRO A 81 10.74 40.66 -7.95
C PRO A 81 11.95 40.09 -7.19
N ASP A 82 11.71 39.56 -5.98
CA ASP A 82 12.73 38.91 -5.15
C ASP A 82 12.83 37.38 -5.40
N GLY A 83 12.12 36.85 -6.41
CA GLY A 83 12.12 35.46 -6.80
C GLY A 83 11.22 34.54 -5.98
N ARG A 84 10.52 35.05 -4.97
CA ARG A 84 9.53 34.26 -4.21
C ARG A 84 8.24 34.07 -5.02
N LYS A 85 7.59 32.93 -4.82
CA LYS A 85 6.29 32.65 -5.43
C LYS A 85 5.17 33.09 -4.47
N HIS A 86 4.29 33.93 -4.97
CA HIS A 86 3.05 34.31 -4.29
C HIS A 86 1.90 33.54 -4.94
N TYR A 87 1.08 32.87 -4.13
CA TYR A 87 -0.06 32.07 -4.60
C TYR A 87 -1.36 32.80 -4.22
N THR A 88 -2.17 33.09 -5.22
CA THR A 88 -3.49 33.72 -5.01
C THR A 88 -4.57 32.72 -5.37
N ALA A 89 -5.55 32.53 -4.48
CA ALA A 89 -6.70 31.68 -4.77
C ALA A 89 -7.51 32.24 -5.96
N VAL A 90 -7.84 31.36 -6.90
CA VAL A 90 -8.68 31.72 -8.05
C VAL A 90 -10.13 31.49 -7.67
N ASN A 91 -10.87 32.55 -7.43
CA ASN A 91 -12.29 32.50 -7.10
C ASN A 91 -13.21 32.53 -8.34
N ASP A 92 -12.63 32.54 -9.53
CA ASP A 92 -13.33 32.63 -10.79
C ASP A 92 -12.91 31.45 -11.69
N GLU A 93 -13.79 30.46 -11.78
CA GLU A 93 -13.58 29.23 -12.55
C GLU A 93 -13.32 29.49 -14.03
N SER A 94 -13.77 30.64 -14.57
CA SER A 94 -13.53 31.02 -15.98
C SER A 94 -12.05 31.37 -16.26
N LYS A 95 -11.28 31.64 -15.22
CA LYS A 95 -9.85 31.94 -15.29
C LYS A 95 -8.96 30.72 -15.10
N LEU A 96 -9.56 29.60 -14.69
CA LEU A 96 -8.93 28.30 -14.72
C LEU A 96 -8.93 27.87 -16.18
N GLY A 97 -7.77 27.76 -16.81
CA GLY A 97 -7.65 27.08 -18.09
C GLY A 97 -8.26 25.68 -18.00
N GLU A 98 -8.47 24.98 -19.12
CA GLU A 98 -9.07 23.64 -19.10
C GLU A 98 -8.47 22.82 -17.98
N THR A 99 -9.27 22.54 -16.96
CA THR A 99 -8.86 21.76 -15.80
C THR A 99 -8.59 20.35 -16.30
N VAL A 100 -7.35 20.02 -16.51
CA VAL A 100 -6.96 18.62 -16.68
C VAL A 100 -7.13 17.99 -15.30
N THR A 101 -8.32 17.47 -15.07
CA THR A 101 -8.55 16.59 -13.94
C THR A 101 -7.65 15.39 -14.14
N LYS A 102 -6.50 15.39 -13.47
CA LYS A 102 -5.68 14.21 -13.36
C LYS A 102 -6.46 13.26 -12.44
N SER A 103 -7.40 12.54 -13.02
CA SER A 103 -7.98 11.40 -12.34
C SER A 103 -6.83 10.39 -12.23
N LEU A 104 -6.23 10.32 -11.07
CA LEU A 104 -5.38 9.21 -10.69
C LEU A 104 -6.33 8.01 -10.59
N ASN A 105 -6.56 7.33 -11.70
CA ASN A 105 -7.28 6.08 -11.68
C ASN A 105 -6.38 5.05 -11.03
N VAL A 106 -6.52 4.93 -9.73
CA VAL A 106 -5.90 3.88 -8.94
C VAL A 106 -6.94 2.78 -8.80
N THR A 107 -6.59 1.57 -9.17
CA THR A 107 -7.41 0.38 -8.95
C THR A 107 -6.85 -0.37 -7.76
N GLU A 108 -7.66 -0.56 -6.73
CA GLU A 108 -7.32 -1.40 -5.60
C GLU A 108 -7.50 -2.88 -5.97
N VAL A 109 -6.51 -3.68 -5.62
CA VAL A 109 -6.50 -5.13 -5.84
C VAL A 109 -6.16 -5.81 -4.53
N SER A 110 -6.91 -6.84 -4.19
CA SER A 110 -6.68 -7.63 -2.99
C SER A 110 -6.60 -9.14 -3.28
N ALA A 111 -5.81 -9.82 -2.48
CA ALA A 111 -5.70 -11.29 -2.51
C ALA A 111 -5.63 -11.82 -1.08
N VAL A 112 -6.22 -12.99 -0.86
CA VAL A 112 -6.22 -13.67 0.43
C VAL A 112 -5.80 -15.12 0.22
N SER A 113 -4.86 -15.59 1.05
CA SER A 113 -4.42 -17.00 1.01
C SER A 113 -5.45 -17.92 1.65
N ASP A 114 -5.34 -19.20 1.39
CA ASP A 114 -5.87 -20.22 2.29
C ASP A 114 -5.21 -20.13 3.66
N THR A 115 -5.81 -20.82 4.66
CA THR A 115 -5.23 -20.94 5.98
C THR A 115 -3.86 -21.61 5.90
N THR A 116 -2.83 -20.87 6.30
CA THR A 116 -1.43 -21.25 6.13
C THR A 116 -0.76 -21.41 7.48
N LYS A 117 0.12 -22.41 7.62
CA LYS A 117 0.93 -22.60 8.81
C LYS A 117 2.09 -21.63 8.83
N LEU A 118 2.22 -20.85 9.90
CA LEU A 118 3.20 -19.77 10.03
C LEU A 118 3.90 -19.80 11.39
N ASN A 119 5.18 -19.43 11.39
CA ASN A 119 5.90 -19.05 12.61
C ASN A 119 5.60 -17.57 12.88
N PHE A 120 4.83 -17.29 13.92
CA PHE A 120 4.48 -15.92 14.24
C PHE A 120 5.67 -15.15 14.81
N TRP A 121 5.80 -13.92 14.33
CA TRP A 121 6.80 -12.99 14.84
C TRP A 121 6.53 -12.69 16.32
N SER A 122 7.57 -12.78 17.16
CA SER A 122 7.53 -12.38 18.56
C SER A 122 8.82 -11.69 18.95
N ILE A 123 8.86 -11.08 20.13
CA ILE A 123 10.07 -10.41 20.65
C ILE A 123 11.23 -11.39 20.81
N SER A 124 10.93 -12.62 21.25
CA SER A 124 11.93 -13.70 21.43
C SER A 124 12.26 -14.46 20.15
N ASN A 125 11.37 -14.41 19.17
CA ASN A 125 11.54 -15.04 17.86
C ASN A 125 11.04 -14.10 16.76
N PRO A 126 11.87 -13.13 16.28
CA PRO A 126 11.51 -12.18 15.27
C PRO A 126 11.52 -12.79 13.86
N PHE A 127 10.71 -13.83 13.65
CA PHE A 127 10.66 -14.57 12.41
C PHE A 127 10.07 -13.73 11.27
N LEU A 128 10.79 -13.68 10.15
CA LEU A 128 10.38 -12.93 8.96
C LEU A 128 10.15 -13.84 7.77
N TYR A 129 9.31 -13.39 6.88
CA TYR A 129 9.02 -13.98 5.58
C TYR A 129 9.36 -12.99 4.48
N ARG A 130 9.65 -13.51 3.30
CA ARG A 130 9.81 -12.73 2.06
C ARG A 130 8.61 -13.01 1.17
N ALA A 131 7.78 -11.99 0.97
CA ALA A 131 6.64 -12.04 0.07
C ALA A 131 7.03 -11.36 -1.25
N GLU A 132 7.05 -12.12 -2.31
CA GLU A 132 7.19 -11.62 -3.68
C GLU A 132 5.79 -11.39 -4.25
N VAL A 133 5.47 -10.14 -4.56
CA VAL A 133 4.22 -9.72 -5.20
C VAL A 133 4.53 -9.39 -6.65
N ARG A 134 3.90 -10.09 -7.59
CA ARG A 134 4.09 -9.92 -9.03
C ARG A 134 2.81 -9.41 -9.66
N LEU A 135 2.90 -8.33 -10.41
CA LEU A 135 1.80 -7.76 -11.17
C LEU A 135 1.83 -8.29 -12.61
N PHE A 136 0.72 -8.86 -13.03
CA PHE A 136 0.50 -9.27 -14.41
C PHE A 136 -0.55 -8.37 -15.05
N ALA A 137 -0.30 -7.93 -16.28
CA ALA A 137 -1.26 -7.22 -17.11
C ALA A 137 -1.35 -7.86 -18.48
N ASP A 138 -2.57 -8.13 -18.95
CA ASP A 138 -2.87 -8.86 -20.18
C ASP A 138 -2.08 -10.19 -20.31
N GLY A 139 -1.79 -10.83 -19.15
CA GLY A 139 -1.05 -12.11 -19.05
C GLY A 139 0.48 -11.97 -19.01
N GLU A 140 1.02 -10.78 -19.13
CA GLU A 140 2.46 -10.50 -19.06
C GLU A 140 2.86 -9.93 -17.70
N LEU A 141 4.04 -10.34 -17.20
CA LEU A 141 4.62 -9.78 -15.99
C LEU A 141 5.06 -8.34 -16.24
N CYS A 142 4.48 -7.39 -15.49
CA CYS A 142 4.75 -5.96 -15.66
C CYS A 142 5.60 -5.36 -14.54
N ASP A 143 5.41 -5.87 -13.30
CA ASP A 143 6.12 -5.35 -12.13
C ASP A 143 6.25 -6.43 -11.06
N SER A 144 7.22 -6.26 -10.16
CA SER A 144 7.40 -7.14 -9.02
C SER A 144 8.04 -6.40 -7.85
N GLU A 145 7.57 -6.72 -6.65
CA GLU A 145 8.07 -6.17 -5.39
C GLU A 145 8.35 -7.32 -4.41
N VAL A 146 9.42 -7.20 -3.64
CA VAL A 146 9.73 -8.13 -2.55
C VAL A 146 9.64 -7.40 -1.23
N ILE A 147 8.78 -7.89 -0.34
CA ILE A 147 8.51 -7.29 0.97
C ILE A 147 8.91 -8.28 2.06
N GLU A 148 9.71 -7.84 3.02
CA GLU A 148 9.99 -8.60 4.23
C GLU A 148 8.95 -8.26 5.31
N THR A 149 8.29 -9.27 5.84
CA THR A 149 7.21 -9.09 6.81
C THR A 149 7.19 -10.18 7.88
N GLY A 150 6.71 -9.83 9.07
CA GLY A 150 6.48 -10.78 10.15
C GLY A 150 5.01 -10.79 10.55
N PHE A 151 4.38 -11.95 10.53
CA PHE A 151 2.97 -12.10 10.89
C PHE A 151 2.81 -12.21 12.40
N ARG A 152 1.96 -11.38 12.97
CA ARG A 152 1.68 -11.35 14.41
C ARG A 152 0.27 -10.86 14.68
N LYS A 153 -0.33 -11.39 15.73
CA LYS A 153 -1.61 -10.90 16.26
C LYS A 153 -1.33 -9.88 17.36
N VAL A 154 -1.91 -8.69 17.24
CA VAL A 154 -1.88 -7.66 18.29
C VAL A 154 -3.30 -7.47 18.79
N GLY A 155 -3.47 -7.45 20.10
CA GLY A 155 -4.76 -7.30 20.73
C GLY A 155 -4.65 -6.64 22.10
N TYR A 156 -5.78 -6.57 22.79
CA TYR A 156 -5.86 -6.05 24.17
C TYR A 156 -6.69 -7.01 24.99
N ASP A 157 -6.30 -7.21 26.24
CA ASP A 157 -7.15 -7.93 27.20
C ASP A 157 -8.20 -6.99 27.82
N LYS A 158 -9.04 -7.55 28.70
CA LYS A 158 -10.07 -6.80 29.43
C LYS A 158 -9.49 -5.66 30.29
N ASP A 159 -8.26 -5.78 30.74
CA ASP A 159 -7.56 -4.82 31.60
C ASP A 159 -6.72 -3.83 30.77
N ARG A 160 -6.90 -3.81 29.44
CA ARG A 160 -6.19 -2.97 28.45
C ARG A 160 -4.68 -3.22 28.36
N CYS A 161 -4.22 -4.39 28.80
CA CYS A 161 -2.87 -4.83 28.53
C CYS A 161 -2.72 -5.20 27.06
N VAL A 162 -1.61 -4.81 26.44
CA VAL A 162 -1.30 -5.18 25.05
C VAL A 162 -0.95 -6.66 25.00
N LEU A 163 -1.59 -7.37 24.08
CA LEU A 163 -1.30 -8.78 23.80
C LEU A 163 -0.55 -8.89 22.47
N LEU A 164 0.51 -9.66 22.46
CA LEU A 164 1.20 -10.09 21.25
C LEU A 164 1.07 -11.61 21.15
N ASN A 165 0.39 -12.10 20.11
CA ASN A 165 0.07 -13.52 19.94
C ASN A 165 -0.59 -14.11 21.19
N ASP A 166 -1.58 -13.37 21.73
CA ASP A 166 -2.34 -13.70 22.93
C ASP A 166 -1.52 -13.74 24.25
N VAL A 167 -0.25 -13.31 24.22
CA VAL A 167 0.64 -13.20 25.39
C VAL A 167 0.76 -11.74 25.80
N PRO A 168 0.55 -11.38 27.09
CA PRO A 168 0.75 -10.02 27.57
C PRO A 168 2.18 -9.53 27.37
N VAL A 169 2.33 -8.30 26.85
CA VAL A 169 3.62 -7.65 26.66
C VAL A 169 3.66 -6.30 27.37
N TRP A 170 4.80 -6.01 28.01
CA TRP A 170 5.02 -4.74 28.65
C TRP A 170 5.70 -3.78 27.70
N LEU A 171 4.95 -2.73 27.32
CA LEU A 171 5.49 -1.65 26.50
C LEU A 171 6.19 -0.63 27.39
N ARG A 172 7.45 -0.33 27.07
CA ARG A 172 8.22 0.73 27.70
C ARG A 172 8.49 1.81 26.67
N GLY A 173 8.17 3.05 27.02
CA GLY A 173 8.38 4.18 26.14
C GLY A 173 8.34 5.50 26.92
N TYR A 174 8.71 6.57 26.25
CA TYR A 174 8.55 7.94 26.74
C TYR A 174 7.95 8.80 25.62
N ALA A 175 7.18 9.80 26.04
CA ALA A 175 6.67 10.81 25.12
C ALA A 175 7.52 12.07 25.26
N GLN A 176 8.06 12.55 24.14
CA GLN A 176 8.71 13.85 24.07
C GLN A 176 7.77 14.82 23.37
N ARG A 177 7.44 15.94 24.04
CA ARG A 177 6.77 17.07 23.40
C ARG A 177 7.83 18.06 22.96
N ALA A 178 7.82 18.44 21.69
CA ALA A 178 8.53 19.63 21.26
C ALA A 178 7.82 20.84 21.88
N THR A 179 8.51 21.55 22.74
CA THR A 179 8.07 22.89 23.21
C THR A 179 8.67 23.90 22.26
N ASN A 180 7.80 24.63 21.56
CA ASN A 180 8.19 25.79 20.77
C ASN A 180 8.52 26.96 21.74
#